data_9c761a3a032ef3d0b174d303c64c648c
#
_entry.id   9c761a3a032ef3d0b174d303c64c648c
#
_cell.length_a   1.000
_cell.length_b   1.000
_cell.length_c   1.000
_cell.angle_alpha   90.00
_cell.angle_beta   90.00
_cell.angle_gamma   90.00
#
_symmetry.space_group_name_H-M   'P 1'
#
loop_
_entity.id
_entity.type
_entity.pdbx_description
1 polymer ?
#
loop_
_entity_poly.entity_id
_entity_poly.type
_entity_poly.pdbx_seq_one_letter_code
_entity_poly.pdbx_strand_id
1 'polypeptide(L)'
;DFEHETNFLGQPHPALRSMDSENRVIYISALPKVLAPGLRIGFIVAAPELIRQARRLRQQVIGRPSLLNQRTAALFLSLGHYDAFMAKLRQETHRRWLALRDALNHYRPHFVTMPNQGGSVFWVRCPEEIEVEGLVREAARRGILIEPDTHYYASGQSSRNSFRMGVTSIPADTIRDGVRQLRELMWKLASGEPDLLDEDDPGLLQGDELERAMRGSTWIYKTVYGDPATVELHAAGTMSGRSGHAHEEQDEGRGWVEGALWCRLWYAWAFGVGGRE
;
A
#
# COMPACT_ATOMS: atom_id res chain seq x y z
N ASP A 1 -10.00 -0.46 14.45
CA ASP A 1 -10.84 -1.46 13.73
C ASP A 1 -11.29 -1.05 12.33
N PHE A 2 -10.92 0.14 11.86
CA PHE A 2 -11.32 0.59 10.52
C PHE A 2 -10.86 -0.38 9.43
N GLU A 3 -9.68 -0.95 9.56
CA GLU A 3 -9.08 -1.88 8.62
C GLU A 3 -9.30 -3.37 8.97
N HIS A 4 -10.01 -3.66 10.06
CA HIS A 4 -10.25 -5.03 10.51
C HIS A 4 -10.93 -5.90 9.43
N GLU A 5 -11.91 -5.33 8.74
CA GLU A 5 -12.69 -6.06 7.74
C GLU A 5 -12.00 -6.15 6.38
N THR A 6 -10.90 -5.44 6.18
CA THR A 6 -10.11 -5.40 4.96
C THR A 6 -8.74 -6.10 5.09
N ASN A 7 -8.56 -6.91 6.12
CA ASN A 7 -7.43 -7.85 6.18
C ASN A 7 -7.68 -9.00 5.19
N PHE A 8 -6.78 -9.18 4.21
CA PHE A 8 -6.96 -10.15 3.12
C PHE A 8 -6.04 -11.35 3.23
N LEU A 9 -4.87 -11.21 3.89
CA LEU A 9 -3.82 -12.20 3.91
C LEU A 9 -3.69 -12.96 5.23
N GLY A 10 -4.40 -12.54 6.27
CA GLY A 10 -4.29 -13.15 7.59
C GLY A 10 -5.59 -13.10 8.40
N GLN A 11 -5.54 -13.64 9.60
CA GLN A 11 -6.62 -13.48 10.55
C GLN A 11 -6.62 -12.05 11.11
N PRO A 12 -7.78 -11.40 11.21
CA PRO A 12 -7.89 -10.10 11.84
C PRO A 12 -7.38 -10.14 13.27
N HIS A 13 -6.58 -9.16 13.66
CA HIS A 13 -6.16 -9.03 15.05
C HIS A 13 -7.36 -8.66 15.93
N PRO A 14 -7.48 -9.23 17.13
CA PRO A 14 -8.56 -8.87 18.06
C PRO A 14 -8.44 -7.40 18.46
N ALA A 15 -9.58 -6.72 18.57
CA ALA A 15 -9.62 -5.36 19.07
C ALA A 15 -9.10 -5.26 20.50
N LEU A 16 -8.39 -4.19 20.86
CA LEU A 16 -7.89 -3.99 22.22
C LEU A 16 -9.01 -4.15 23.28
N ARG A 17 -10.22 -3.71 22.95
CA ARG A 17 -11.38 -3.84 23.84
C ARG A 17 -11.76 -5.30 24.12
N SER A 18 -11.56 -6.20 23.17
CA SER A 18 -11.86 -7.64 23.37
C SER A 18 -10.87 -8.33 24.31
N MET A 19 -9.69 -7.76 24.51
CA MET A 19 -8.65 -8.26 25.40
C MET A 19 -8.69 -7.59 26.79
N ASP A 20 -9.56 -6.57 26.97
CA ASP A 20 -9.61 -5.76 28.19
C ASP A 20 -10.58 -6.36 29.22
N SER A 21 -10.04 -7.01 30.22
CA SER A 21 -10.78 -7.54 31.39
C SER A 21 -11.04 -6.50 32.50
N GLU A 22 -10.35 -5.36 32.49
CA GLU A 22 -10.40 -4.36 33.56
C GLU A 22 -11.18 -3.09 33.19
N ASN A 23 -11.85 -3.07 32.05
CA ASN A 23 -12.61 -1.92 31.54
C ASN A 23 -11.81 -0.62 31.39
N ARG A 24 -10.53 -0.71 31.06
CA ARG A 24 -9.66 0.43 30.83
C ARG A 24 -9.70 0.94 29.40
N VAL A 25 -10.16 0.11 28.46
CA VAL A 25 -10.23 0.47 27.03
C VAL A 25 -11.60 1.06 26.71
N ILE A 26 -11.59 2.27 26.17
CA ILE A 26 -12.76 2.91 25.57
C ILE A 26 -12.74 2.61 24.08
N TYR A 27 -13.72 1.87 23.59
CA TYR A 27 -13.87 1.57 22.18
C TYR A 27 -14.79 2.60 21.54
N ILE A 28 -14.27 3.32 20.54
CA ILE A 28 -15.01 4.33 19.78
C ILE A 28 -15.02 3.90 18.32
N SER A 29 -16.21 3.79 17.74
CA SER A 29 -16.38 3.43 16.35
C SER A 29 -17.59 4.13 15.73
N ALA A 30 -17.73 4.00 14.43
CA ALA A 30 -18.87 4.51 13.68
C ALA A 30 -19.32 3.47 12.67
N LEU A 31 -20.55 3.58 12.19
CA LEU A 31 -20.94 2.85 10.99
C LEU A 31 -20.01 3.27 9.84
N PRO A 32 -19.61 2.32 8.97
CA PRO A 32 -18.59 2.59 7.95
C PRO A 32 -18.90 3.85 7.15
N LYS A 33 -17.91 4.72 7.02
CA LYS A 33 -18.03 5.96 6.23
C LYS A 33 -18.42 5.68 4.78
N VAL A 34 -17.99 4.53 4.27
CA VAL A 34 -18.32 4.06 2.90
C VAL A 34 -19.78 3.68 2.71
N LEU A 35 -20.52 3.41 3.79
CA LEU A 35 -21.94 3.07 3.70
C LEU A 35 -22.77 4.31 3.36
N ALA A 36 -22.69 5.31 4.21
CA ALA A 36 -23.42 6.57 4.03
C ALA A 36 -22.81 7.65 4.93
N PRO A 37 -21.93 8.51 4.42
CA PRO A 37 -21.29 9.58 5.19
C PRO A 37 -22.31 10.49 5.90
N GLY A 38 -23.49 10.67 5.30
CA GLY A 38 -24.55 11.52 5.83
C GLY A 38 -25.31 10.93 7.03
N LEU A 39 -25.18 9.64 7.33
CA LEU A 39 -25.85 9.04 8.50
C LEU A 39 -25.30 9.57 9.82
N ARG A 40 -24.01 9.87 9.89
CA ARG A 40 -23.37 10.49 11.08
C ARG A 40 -23.66 9.75 12.39
N ILE A 41 -23.60 8.41 12.37
CA ILE A 41 -23.83 7.57 13.53
C ILE A 41 -22.50 6.94 13.97
N GLY A 42 -22.16 7.19 15.22
CA GLY A 42 -21.05 6.53 15.92
C GLY A 42 -21.54 5.96 17.27
N PHE A 43 -20.70 5.14 17.87
CA PHE A 43 -20.99 4.55 19.17
C PHE A 43 -19.72 4.44 20.02
N ILE A 44 -19.94 4.40 21.34
CA ILE A 44 -18.88 4.23 22.34
C ILE A 44 -19.24 3.03 23.18
N VAL A 45 -18.27 2.13 23.37
CA VAL A 45 -18.34 1.02 24.33
C VAL A 45 -17.28 1.25 25.41
N ALA A 46 -17.72 1.41 26.65
CA ALA A 46 -16.87 1.69 27.79
C ALA A 46 -17.54 1.25 29.09
N ALA A 47 -16.86 1.47 30.21
CA ALA A 47 -17.43 1.21 31.53
C ALA A 47 -18.79 1.93 31.73
N PRO A 48 -19.79 1.29 32.37
CA PRO A 48 -21.15 1.86 32.53
C PRO A 48 -21.16 3.26 33.14
N GLU A 49 -20.25 3.53 34.08
CA GLU A 49 -20.14 4.84 34.73
C GLU A 49 -19.78 5.93 33.73
N LEU A 50 -18.76 5.70 32.88
CA LEU A 50 -18.35 6.63 31.86
C LEU A 50 -19.48 6.87 30.84
N ILE A 51 -20.21 5.83 30.46
CA ILE A 51 -21.34 5.96 29.54
C ILE A 51 -22.48 6.80 30.14
N ARG A 52 -22.77 6.66 31.45
CA ARG A 52 -23.76 7.52 32.14
C ARG A 52 -23.36 8.99 32.08
N GLN A 53 -22.10 9.30 32.37
CA GLN A 53 -21.58 10.68 32.31
C GLN A 53 -21.59 11.22 30.86
N ALA A 54 -21.13 10.46 29.90
CA ALA A 54 -21.12 10.82 28.49
C ALA A 54 -22.54 11.12 27.97
N ARG A 55 -23.55 10.34 28.37
CA ARG A 55 -24.97 10.59 28.01
C ARG A 55 -25.48 11.90 28.57
N ARG A 56 -25.13 12.26 29.82
CA ARG A 56 -25.52 13.55 30.42
C ARG A 56 -24.90 14.72 29.68
N LEU A 57 -23.59 14.67 29.42
CA LEU A 57 -22.88 15.70 28.67
C LEU A 57 -23.42 15.85 27.25
N ARG A 58 -23.66 14.74 26.55
CA ARG A 58 -24.23 14.77 25.20
C ARG A 58 -25.55 15.51 25.15
N GLN A 59 -26.45 15.30 26.13
CA GLN A 59 -27.74 16.00 26.16
C GLN A 59 -27.58 17.52 26.26
N GLN A 60 -26.53 17.99 26.94
CA GLN A 60 -26.26 19.42 27.08
C GLN A 60 -25.60 20.03 25.85
N VAL A 61 -24.74 19.28 25.13
CA VAL A 61 -23.93 19.80 24.03
C VAL A 61 -24.64 19.68 22.68
N ILE A 62 -25.17 18.51 22.35
CA ILE A 62 -25.73 18.21 21.01
C ILE A 62 -27.14 17.61 21.04
N GLY A 63 -27.73 17.45 22.23
CA GLY A 63 -29.05 16.87 22.36
C GLY A 63 -29.11 15.38 21.98
N ARG A 64 -30.15 15.00 21.25
CA ARG A 64 -30.33 13.62 20.79
C ARG A 64 -29.93 13.48 19.33
N PRO A 65 -29.22 12.41 18.94
CA PRO A 65 -29.00 12.09 17.53
C PRO A 65 -30.34 11.90 16.82
N SER A 66 -30.36 12.17 15.51
CA SER A 66 -31.57 12.00 14.69
C SER A 66 -32.19 10.60 14.86
N LEU A 67 -33.44 10.54 15.26
CA LEU A 67 -34.18 9.28 15.41
C LEU A 67 -34.37 8.57 14.06
N LEU A 68 -34.53 9.34 12.99
CA LEU A 68 -34.65 8.81 11.63
C LEU A 68 -33.39 8.06 11.25
N ASN A 69 -32.21 8.69 11.44
CA ASN A 69 -30.94 8.08 11.11
C ASN A 69 -30.69 6.81 11.95
N GLN A 70 -31.03 6.85 13.23
CA GLN A 70 -30.92 5.66 14.12
C GLN A 70 -31.86 4.54 13.65
N ARG A 71 -33.10 4.84 13.28
CA ARG A 71 -34.04 3.84 12.78
C ARG A 71 -33.60 3.26 11.45
N THR A 72 -33.12 4.10 10.53
CA THR A 72 -32.56 3.65 9.25
C THR A 72 -31.39 2.70 9.47
N ALA A 73 -30.44 3.06 10.33
CA ALA A 73 -29.31 2.19 10.67
C ALA A 73 -29.76 0.87 11.31
N ALA A 74 -30.73 0.92 12.24
CA ALA A 74 -31.24 -0.27 12.90
C ALA A 74 -31.91 -1.23 11.90
N LEU A 75 -32.70 -0.72 10.97
CA LEU A 75 -33.33 -1.53 9.90
C LEU A 75 -32.27 -2.10 8.96
N PHE A 76 -31.28 -1.32 8.56
CA PHE A 76 -30.20 -1.76 7.69
C PHE A 76 -29.41 -2.93 8.31
N LEU A 77 -29.14 -2.87 9.60
CA LEU A 77 -28.49 -3.95 10.36
C LEU A 77 -29.42 -5.16 10.51
N SER A 78 -30.66 -4.96 10.98
CA SER A 78 -31.57 -6.06 11.31
C SER A 78 -32.08 -6.85 10.11
N LEU A 79 -32.10 -6.24 8.91
CA LEU A 79 -32.48 -6.88 7.68
C LEU A 79 -31.32 -7.56 6.93
N GLY A 80 -30.14 -7.59 7.51
CA GLY A 80 -28.96 -8.23 6.92
C GLY A 80 -28.30 -7.46 5.77
N HIS A 81 -28.75 -6.24 5.49
CA HIS A 81 -28.17 -5.42 4.41
C HIS A 81 -26.74 -4.99 4.71
N TYR A 82 -26.40 -4.84 5.99
CA TYR A 82 -25.05 -4.52 6.41
C TYR A 82 -24.06 -5.61 6.00
N ASP A 83 -24.36 -6.86 6.32
CA ASP A 83 -23.45 -7.99 6.04
C ASP A 83 -23.27 -8.18 4.52
N ALA A 84 -24.36 -8.07 3.75
CA ALA A 84 -24.30 -8.14 2.29
C ALA A 84 -23.47 -7.00 1.69
N PHE A 85 -23.61 -5.79 2.21
CA PHE A 85 -22.83 -4.64 1.79
C PHE A 85 -21.34 -4.82 2.12
N MET A 86 -21.03 -5.25 3.33
CA MET A 86 -19.63 -5.46 3.76
C MET A 86 -18.95 -6.58 2.99
N ALA A 87 -19.66 -7.66 2.66
CA ALA A 87 -19.13 -8.72 1.80
C ALA A 87 -18.75 -8.19 0.42
N LYS A 88 -19.62 -7.38 -0.21
CA LYS A 88 -19.33 -6.75 -1.50
C LYS A 88 -18.17 -5.74 -1.41
N LEU A 89 -18.17 -4.90 -0.39
CA LEU A 89 -17.11 -3.93 -0.16
C LEU A 89 -15.77 -4.61 0.00
N ARG A 90 -15.70 -5.69 0.80
CA ARG A 90 -14.49 -6.49 1.01
C ARG A 90 -13.98 -7.07 -0.32
N GLN A 91 -14.85 -7.64 -1.13
CA GLN A 91 -14.49 -8.20 -2.42
C GLN A 91 -13.91 -7.13 -3.37
N GLU A 92 -14.57 -5.98 -3.48
CA GLU A 92 -14.11 -4.89 -4.35
C GLU A 92 -12.81 -4.26 -3.85
N THR A 93 -12.67 -4.05 -2.55
CA THR A 93 -11.44 -3.51 -1.97
C THR A 93 -10.28 -4.49 -2.14
N HIS A 94 -10.53 -5.80 -1.97
CA HIS A 94 -9.52 -6.83 -2.21
C HIS A 94 -9.03 -6.83 -3.66
N ARG A 95 -9.95 -6.76 -4.64
CA ARG A 95 -9.61 -6.68 -6.07
C ARG A 95 -8.71 -5.49 -6.38
N ARG A 96 -9.05 -4.31 -5.84
CA ARG A 96 -8.26 -3.09 -6.00
C ARG A 96 -6.92 -3.17 -5.28
N TRP A 97 -6.91 -3.76 -4.09
CA TRP A 97 -5.69 -3.98 -3.31
C TRP A 97 -4.70 -4.88 -4.07
N LEU A 98 -5.20 -5.99 -4.65
CA LEU A 98 -4.38 -6.86 -5.50
C LEU A 98 -3.83 -6.11 -6.71
N ALA A 99 -4.66 -5.35 -7.41
CA ALA A 99 -4.24 -4.58 -8.58
C ALA A 99 -3.12 -3.56 -8.22
N LEU A 100 -3.25 -2.85 -7.09
CA LEU A 100 -2.22 -1.90 -6.65
C LEU A 100 -0.94 -2.60 -6.19
N ARG A 101 -1.07 -3.68 -5.41
CA ARG A 101 0.07 -4.49 -4.99
C ARG A 101 0.87 -4.99 -6.19
N ASP A 102 0.18 -5.54 -7.17
CA ASP A 102 0.81 -6.15 -8.34
C ASP A 102 1.44 -5.07 -9.23
N ALA A 103 0.80 -3.91 -9.39
CA ALA A 103 1.38 -2.78 -10.11
C ALA A 103 2.64 -2.22 -9.42
N LEU A 104 2.61 -2.03 -8.10
CA LEU A 104 3.77 -1.57 -7.33
C LEU A 104 4.92 -2.59 -7.36
N ASN A 105 4.60 -3.89 -7.30
CA ASN A 105 5.60 -4.94 -7.42
C ASN A 105 6.21 -5.03 -8.82
N HIS A 106 5.41 -4.77 -9.86
CA HIS A 106 5.89 -4.75 -11.25
C HIS A 106 6.95 -3.67 -11.48
N TYR A 107 6.81 -2.51 -10.85
CA TYR A 107 7.74 -1.38 -10.99
C TYR A 107 8.77 -1.27 -9.85
N ARG A 108 9.09 -2.36 -9.17
CA ARG A 108 10.25 -2.38 -8.27
C ARG A 108 11.56 -2.21 -9.10
N PRO A 109 12.60 -1.53 -8.57
CA PRO A 109 12.77 -1.01 -7.20
C PRO A 109 12.26 0.42 -6.97
N HIS A 110 11.59 1.05 -7.93
CA HIS A 110 11.13 2.44 -7.81
C HIS A 110 10.12 2.67 -6.69
N PHE A 111 9.38 1.63 -6.30
CA PHE A 111 8.43 1.68 -5.20
C PHE A 111 8.73 0.60 -4.16
N VAL A 112 8.96 0.98 -2.93
CA VAL A 112 9.06 0.07 -1.80
C VAL A 112 7.82 0.21 -0.94
N THR A 113 7.07 -0.87 -0.83
CA THR A 113 5.89 -0.91 0.03
C THR A 113 6.24 -1.43 1.40
N MET A 114 5.73 -0.79 2.44
CA MET A 114 5.76 -1.38 3.78
C MET A 114 4.89 -2.64 3.79
N PRO A 115 5.34 -3.72 4.44
CA PRO A 115 4.56 -4.95 4.56
C PRO A 115 3.18 -4.66 5.12
N ASN A 116 2.13 -5.10 4.42
CA ASN A 116 0.76 -5.04 4.91
C ASN A 116 0.02 -6.34 4.60
N GLN A 117 -0.99 -6.65 5.39
CA GLN A 117 -1.80 -7.85 5.24
C GLN A 117 -3.17 -7.57 4.60
N GLY A 118 -3.34 -6.36 4.09
CA GLY A 118 -4.60 -5.88 3.56
C GLY A 118 -4.77 -4.39 3.82
N GLY A 119 -6.02 -3.99 4.02
CA GLY A 119 -6.36 -2.59 4.25
C GLY A 119 -6.73 -1.85 2.97
N SER A 120 -7.05 -0.61 3.14
CA SER A 120 -7.43 0.28 2.04
C SER A 120 -6.28 1.16 1.55
N VAL A 121 -5.08 0.97 2.12
CA VAL A 121 -3.96 1.90 1.98
C VAL A 121 -2.65 1.16 1.85
N PHE A 122 -1.77 1.71 1.01
CA PHE A 122 -0.36 1.35 0.94
C PHE A 122 0.48 2.54 1.38
N TRP A 123 1.50 2.26 2.20
CA TRP A 123 2.56 3.19 2.49
C TRP A 123 3.72 2.87 1.56
N VAL A 124 4.09 3.83 0.73
CA VAL A 124 5.05 3.64 -0.36
C VAL A 124 6.23 4.57 -0.15
N ARG A 125 7.44 4.03 -0.30
CA ARG A 125 8.67 4.82 -0.33
C ARG A 125 9.21 4.82 -1.75
N CYS A 126 9.63 5.98 -2.21
CA CYS A 126 10.36 6.19 -3.46
C CYS A 126 11.86 6.43 -3.19
N PRO A 127 12.72 6.46 -4.22
CA PRO A 127 14.14 6.80 -4.09
C PRO A 127 14.37 8.12 -3.34
N GLU A 128 15.49 8.23 -2.63
CA GLU A 128 15.79 9.39 -1.76
C GLU A 128 15.94 10.71 -2.53
N GLU A 129 16.28 10.62 -3.81
CA GLU A 129 16.44 11.76 -4.71
C GLU A 129 15.09 12.41 -5.06
N ILE A 130 13.98 11.72 -4.80
CA ILE A 130 12.64 12.19 -5.11
C ILE A 130 12.04 12.93 -3.90
N GLU A 131 11.84 14.22 -4.08
CA GLU A 131 11.03 15.01 -3.13
C GLU A 131 9.55 14.75 -3.37
N VAL A 132 8.90 14.10 -2.42
CA VAL A 132 7.50 13.65 -2.55
C VAL A 132 6.52 14.80 -2.77
N GLU A 133 6.74 15.97 -2.16
CA GLU A 133 5.84 17.11 -2.37
C GLU A 133 5.86 17.60 -3.83
N GLY A 134 7.02 17.56 -4.49
CA GLY A 134 7.14 17.80 -5.92
C GLY A 134 6.37 16.76 -6.74
N LEU A 135 6.57 15.49 -6.41
CA LEU A 135 5.85 14.38 -7.03
C LEU A 135 4.34 14.50 -6.86
N VAL A 136 3.85 14.82 -5.66
CA VAL A 136 2.41 15.03 -5.38
C VAL A 136 1.82 16.12 -6.27
N ARG A 137 2.51 17.26 -6.41
CA ARG A 137 2.04 18.36 -7.26
C ARG A 137 1.95 17.97 -8.74
N GLU A 138 2.98 17.32 -9.25
CA GLU A 138 3.01 16.88 -10.66
C GLU A 138 2.02 15.74 -10.93
N ALA A 139 1.87 14.80 -10.01
CA ALA A 139 0.88 13.74 -10.09
C ALA A 139 -0.55 14.30 -10.12
N ALA A 140 -0.85 15.27 -9.24
CA ALA A 140 -2.17 15.91 -9.19
C ALA A 140 -2.53 16.61 -10.52
N ARG A 141 -1.56 17.21 -11.23
CA ARG A 141 -1.78 17.81 -12.56
C ARG A 141 -2.22 16.79 -13.61
N ARG A 142 -1.87 15.51 -13.40
CA ARG A 142 -2.26 14.37 -14.27
C ARG A 142 -3.49 13.62 -13.72
N GLY A 143 -4.13 14.14 -12.68
CA GLY A 143 -5.30 13.51 -12.05
C GLY A 143 -4.96 12.33 -11.13
N ILE A 144 -3.68 12.15 -10.78
CA ILE A 144 -3.23 11.11 -9.84
C ILE A 144 -3.07 11.75 -8.47
N LEU A 145 -3.92 11.35 -7.53
CA LEU A 145 -3.91 11.86 -6.17
C LEU A 145 -3.20 10.89 -5.24
N ILE A 146 -2.06 11.31 -4.72
CA ILE A 146 -1.28 10.64 -3.66
C ILE A 146 -1.10 11.60 -2.50
N GLU A 147 -0.90 11.07 -1.30
CA GLU A 147 -0.84 11.86 -0.07
C GLU A 147 0.57 11.80 0.52
N PRO A 148 1.27 12.95 0.70
CA PRO A 148 2.63 12.96 1.22
C PRO A 148 2.66 12.52 2.69
N ASP A 149 3.78 11.98 3.12
CA ASP A 149 3.98 11.51 4.49
C ASP A 149 4.08 12.63 5.53
N THR A 150 4.37 13.85 5.12
CA THR A 150 4.52 15.03 5.99
C THR A 150 3.35 15.26 6.94
N HIS A 151 2.13 14.87 6.53
CA HIS A 151 0.91 15.02 7.33
C HIS A 151 0.82 14.05 8.52
N TYR A 152 1.69 13.04 8.57
CA TYR A 152 1.65 11.98 9.58
C TYR A 152 2.73 12.10 10.66
N TYR A 153 3.61 13.08 10.55
CA TYR A 153 4.68 13.32 11.51
C TYR A 153 4.42 14.54 12.38
N ALA A 154 4.36 14.33 13.69
CA ALA A 154 4.11 15.41 14.65
C ALA A 154 5.25 16.45 14.73
N SER A 155 6.48 16.06 14.40
CA SER A 155 7.69 16.90 14.48
C SER A 155 8.08 17.58 13.17
N GLY A 156 7.31 17.40 12.10
CA GLY A 156 7.69 17.85 10.75
C GLY A 156 8.91 17.11 10.17
N GLN A 157 9.44 16.09 10.87
CA GLN A 157 10.53 15.24 10.40
C GLN A 157 9.93 14.07 9.60
N SER A 158 9.58 14.32 8.35
CA SER A 158 9.20 13.25 7.42
C SER A 158 10.44 12.63 6.79
N SER A 159 10.31 11.44 6.23
CA SER A 159 11.35 10.83 5.39
C SER A 159 11.57 11.59 4.08
N ARG A 160 10.66 12.51 3.72
CA ARG A 160 10.59 13.30 2.49
C ARG A 160 10.43 12.50 1.20
N ASN A 161 10.54 11.18 1.28
CA ASN A 161 10.44 10.28 0.13
C ASN A 161 9.38 9.20 0.29
N SER A 162 8.40 9.41 1.17
CA SER A 162 7.28 8.47 1.37
C SER A 162 5.93 9.13 1.13
N PHE A 163 4.99 8.34 0.67
CA PHE A 163 3.62 8.77 0.44
C PHE A 163 2.62 7.65 0.64
N ARG A 164 1.37 8.02 0.81
CA ARG A 164 0.26 7.12 1.00
C ARG A 164 -0.57 7.00 -0.28
N MET A 165 -0.92 5.77 -0.65
CA MET A 165 -1.84 5.46 -1.75
C MET A 165 -3.07 4.73 -1.23
N GLY A 166 -4.25 5.22 -1.59
CA GLY A 166 -5.53 4.61 -1.21
C GLY A 166 -6.19 3.89 -2.37
N VAL A 167 -6.96 2.82 -2.07
CA VAL A 167 -7.68 2.02 -3.09
C VAL A 167 -9.21 2.11 -2.96
N THR A 168 -9.73 2.99 -2.12
CA THR A 168 -11.16 3.00 -1.77
C THR A 168 -12.10 3.43 -2.89
N SER A 169 -11.67 4.32 -3.78
CA SER A 169 -12.54 4.97 -4.76
C SER A 169 -12.08 4.87 -6.22
N ILE A 170 -10.95 4.22 -6.48
CA ILE A 170 -10.39 4.08 -7.83
C ILE A 170 -10.87 2.78 -8.49
N PRO A 171 -11.26 2.76 -9.79
CA PRO A 171 -11.49 1.53 -10.54
C PRO A 171 -10.22 0.67 -10.63
N ALA A 172 -10.35 -0.65 -10.46
CA ALA A 172 -9.19 -1.54 -10.41
C ALA A 172 -8.39 -1.61 -11.73
N ASP A 173 -9.07 -1.45 -12.84
CA ASP A 173 -8.51 -1.46 -14.20
C ASP A 173 -7.66 -0.22 -14.54
N THR A 174 -7.87 0.89 -13.82
CA THR A 174 -7.07 2.13 -14.01
C THR A 174 -5.84 2.20 -13.12
N ILE A 175 -5.72 1.31 -12.12
CA ILE A 175 -4.65 1.37 -11.11
C ILE A 175 -3.28 1.17 -11.75
N ARG A 176 -3.13 0.17 -12.62
CA ARG A 176 -1.85 -0.14 -13.27
C ARG A 176 -1.33 1.04 -14.08
N ASP A 177 -2.19 1.68 -14.85
CA ASP A 177 -1.82 2.85 -15.64
C ASP A 177 -1.44 4.05 -14.76
N GLY A 178 -2.19 4.30 -13.68
CA GLY A 178 -1.85 5.34 -12.71
C GLY A 178 -0.47 5.13 -12.07
N VAL A 179 -0.12 3.90 -11.70
CA VAL A 179 1.20 3.56 -11.14
C VAL A 179 2.31 3.72 -12.18
N ARG A 180 2.06 3.33 -13.44
CA ARG A 180 2.98 3.55 -14.57
C ARG A 180 3.27 5.05 -14.74
N GLN A 181 2.25 5.88 -14.84
CA GLN A 181 2.40 7.33 -14.97
C GLN A 181 3.13 7.95 -13.77
N LEU A 182 2.89 7.45 -12.56
CA LEU A 182 3.60 7.90 -11.36
C LEU A 182 5.09 7.58 -11.43
N ARG A 183 5.45 6.37 -11.90
CA ARG A 183 6.85 5.99 -12.16
C ARG A 183 7.51 6.91 -13.18
N GLU A 184 6.85 7.20 -14.30
CA GLU A 184 7.36 8.12 -15.32
C GLU A 184 7.62 9.52 -14.76
N LEU A 185 6.73 10.01 -13.91
CA LEU A 185 6.93 11.27 -13.21
C LEU A 185 8.14 11.25 -12.29
N MET A 186 8.31 10.18 -11.54
CA MET A 186 9.48 10.03 -10.66
C MET A 186 10.78 10.02 -11.44
N TRP A 187 10.80 9.31 -12.58
CA TRP A 187 11.95 9.30 -13.47
C TRP A 187 12.30 10.70 -13.98
N LYS A 188 11.31 11.44 -14.47
CA LYS A 188 11.50 12.82 -14.94
C LYS A 188 12.00 13.77 -13.85
N LEU A 189 11.53 13.59 -12.63
CA LEU A 189 11.98 14.40 -11.49
C LEU A 189 13.41 14.07 -11.05
N ALA A 190 13.82 12.80 -11.17
CA ALA A 190 15.14 12.35 -10.76
C ALA A 190 16.23 12.65 -11.79
N SER A 191 15.97 12.43 -13.08
CA SER A 191 16.98 12.47 -14.14
C SER A 191 16.87 13.68 -15.07
N GLY A 192 15.71 14.31 -15.14
CA GLY A 192 15.42 15.32 -16.15
C GLY A 192 15.34 14.77 -17.59
N GLU A 193 15.53 13.47 -17.76
CA GLU A 193 15.48 12.78 -19.04
C GLU A 193 14.12 12.10 -19.29
N PRO A 194 13.72 11.90 -20.55
CA PRO A 194 12.53 11.12 -20.87
C PRO A 194 12.70 9.67 -20.39
N ASP A 195 11.61 9.07 -19.93
CA ASP A 195 11.58 7.66 -19.52
C ASP A 195 11.90 6.74 -20.70
N LEU A 196 13.02 6.05 -20.61
CA LEU A 196 13.49 5.13 -21.66
C LEU A 196 12.81 3.74 -21.57
N LEU A 197 11.96 3.53 -20.55
CA LEU A 197 11.28 2.26 -20.32
C LEU A 197 9.79 2.35 -20.73
N ASP A 198 9.52 2.88 -21.91
CA ASP A 198 8.20 2.73 -22.53
C ASP A 198 8.00 1.25 -22.86
N GLU A 199 6.93 0.64 -22.34
CA GLU A 199 6.60 -0.77 -22.64
C GLU A 199 6.36 -0.99 -24.14
N ASP A 200 6.06 0.08 -24.88
CA ASP A 200 5.88 0.11 -26.32
C ASP A 200 7.16 0.54 -27.08
N ASP A 201 8.30 0.73 -26.36
CA ASP A 201 9.57 1.12 -27.00
C ASP A 201 10.06 -0.02 -27.92
N PRO A 202 10.21 0.23 -29.23
CA PRO A 202 10.74 -0.76 -30.17
C PRO A 202 12.18 -1.19 -29.88
N GLY A 203 12.90 -0.47 -29.01
CA GLY A 203 14.23 -0.82 -28.52
C GLY A 203 14.23 -1.72 -27.27
N LEU A 204 13.05 -2.04 -26.71
CA LEU A 204 12.94 -2.89 -25.53
C LEU A 204 13.36 -4.33 -25.86
N LEU A 205 14.40 -4.84 -25.19
CA LEU A 205 14.84 -6.22 -25.34
C LEU A 205 13.76 -7.18 -24.81
N GLN A 206 13.45 -8.23 -25.55
CA GLN A 206 12.46 -9.23 -25.16
C GLN A 206 12.95 -10.65 -25.42
N GLY A 207 12.39 -11.62 -24.70
CA GLY A 207 12.65 -13.03 -24.91
C GLY A 207 14.15 -13.39 -24.93
N ASP A 208 14.60 -14.07 -25.98
CA ASP A 208 15.98 -14.54 -26.14
C ASP A 208 17.03 -13.39 -26.20
N GLU A 209 16.64 -12.20 -26.64
CA GLU A 209 17.56 -11.04 -26.69
C GLU A 209 17.81 -10.51 -25.28
N LEU A 210 16.76 -10.37 -24.48
CA LEU A 210 16.86 -10.00 -23.09
C LEU A 210 17.66 -11.05 -22.32
N GLU A 211 17.37 -12.34 -22.54
CA GLU A 211 18.09 -13.43 -21.87
C GLU A 211 19.58 -13.42 -22.20
N ARG A 212 19.96 -13.18 -23.45
CA ARG A 212 21.38 -13.07 -23.85
C ARG A 212 22.07 -11.86 -23.24
N ALA A 213 21.38 -10.72 -23.14
CA ALA A 213 21.91 -9.51 -22.53
C ALA A 213 22.11 -9.67 -21.01
N MET A 214 21.25 -10.45 -20.38
CA MET A 214 21.28 -10.68 -18.92
C MET A 214 22.35 -11.70 -18.51
N ARG A 215 22.53 -12.78 -19.28
CA ARG A 215 23.46 -13.87 -18.93
C ARG A 215 24.91 -13.41 -18.89
N GLY A 216 25.59 -13.70 -17.79
CA GLY A 216 26.99 -13.31 -17.57
C GLY A 216 27.20 -11.84 -17.25
N SER A 217 26.14 -11.08 -17.02
CA SER A 217 26.25 -9.67 -16.61
C SER A 217 26.41 -9.53 -15.10
N THR A 218 27.01 -8.41 -14.70
CA THR A 218 27.11 -8.01 -13.29
C THR A 218 26.42 -6.66 -13.13
N TRP A 219 25.50 -6.60 -12.20
CA TRP A 219 24.74 -5.40 -11.90
C TRP A 219 25.18 -4.80 -10.59
N ILE A 220 25.50 -3.52 -10.62
CA ILE A 220 25.88 -2.74 -9.44
C ILE A 220 24.85 -1.63 -9.28
N TYR A 221 24.16 -1.62 -8.16
CA TYR A 221 23.14 -0.61 -7.87
C TYR A 221 23.13 -0.30 -6.36
N LYS A 222 22.44 0.76 -5.99
CA LYS A 222 22.10 1.00 -4.58
C LYS A 222 20.71 0.45 -4.29
N THR A 223 20.57 -0.25 -3.18
CA THR A 223 19.27 -0.66 -2.67
C THR A 223 18.44 0.59 -2.32
N VAL A 224 17.14 0.41 -2.16
CA VAL A 224 16.23 1.48 -1.69
C VAL A 224 16.56 2.01 -0.28
N TYR A 225 17.44 1.31 0.44
CA TYR A 225 17.98 1.75 1.74
C TYR A 225 19.33 2.48 1.61
N GLY A 226 19.80 2.70 0.38
CA GLY A 226 21.07 3.35 0.09
C GLY A 226 22.30 2.43 0.14
N ASP A 227 22.12 1.15 0.50
CA ASP A 227 23.22 0.19 0.58
C ASP A 227 23.69 -0.23 -0.82
N PRO A 228 25.00 -0.34 -1.06
CA PRO A 228 25.52 -0.84 -2.31
C PRO A 228 25.14 -2.33 -2.48
N ALA A 229 24.69 -2.71 -3.65
CA ALA A 229 24.40 -4.09 -3.99
C ALA A 229 25.05 -4.47 -5.32
N THR A 230 25.57 -5.70 -5.38
CA THR A 230 26.11 -6.30 -6.59
C THR A 230 25.39 -7.62 -6.84
N VAL A 231 24.91 -7.82 -8.04
CA VAL A 231 24.28 -9.07 -8.49
C VAL A 231 25.01 -9.58 -9.72
N GLU A 232 25.50 -10.81 -9.64
CA GLU A 232 26.13 -11.52 -10.74
C GLU A 232 25.17 -12.55 -11.32
N LEU A 233 24.91 -12.46 -12.60
CA LEU A 233 24.02 -13.33 -13.36
C LEU A 233 24.84 -14.34 -14.13
N HIS A 234 24.79 -15.59 -13.70
CA HIS A 234 25.59 -16.65 -14.31
C HIS A 234 24.95 -17.20 -15.60
N ALA A 235 25.79 -17.70 -16.51
CA ALA A 235 25.34 -18.26 -17.77
C ALA A 235 24.32 -19.40 -17.64
N ALA A 236 24.34 -20.11 -16.51
CA ALA A 236 23.41 -21.21 -16.21
C ALA A 236 22.02 -20.77 -15.68
N GLY A 237 21.75 -19.46 -15.59
CA GLY A 237 20.49 -18.92 -15.03
C GLY A 237 20.47 -18.86 -13.50
N THR A 238 21.57 -19.19 -12.84
CA THR A 238 21.77 -18.92 -11.41
C THR A 238 22.28 -17.49 -11.22
N MET A 239 22.10 -16.94 -10.03
CA MET A 239 22.63 -15.64 -9.67
C MET A 239 23.16 -15.64 -8.25
N SER A 240 24.13 -14.78 -8.00
CA SER A 240 24.65 -14.50 -6.66
C SER A 240 24.55 -13.01 -6.39
N GLY A 241 24.20 -12.65 -5.17
CA GLY A 241 24.05 -11.26 -4.75
C GLY A 241 24.82 -10.98 -3.48
N ARG A 242 25.30 -9.73 -3.39
CA ARG A 242 25.96 -9.19 -2.20
C ARG A 242 25.42 -7.80 -1.94
N SER A 243 25.09 -7.49 -0.70
CA SER A 243 24.68 -6.14 -0.30
C SER A 243 25.35 -5.70 1.00
N GLY A 244 25.22 -4.39 1.30
CA GLY A 244 25.90 -3.78 2.42
C GLY A 244 27.29 -3.20 2.08
N HIS A 245 27.77 -2.27 2.91
CA HIS A 245 29.02 -1.55 2.67
C HIS A 245 30.26 -2.46 2.78
N ALA A 246 30.18 -3.55 3.53
CA ALA A 246 31.22 -4.57 3.66
C ALA A 246 30.81 -5.91 3.04
N HIS A 247 29.76 -5.93 2.20
CA HIS A 247 29.19 -7.14 1.61
C HIS A 247 28.76 -8.19 2.67
N GLU A 248 28.18 -7.69 3.76
CA GLU A 248 27.79 -8.50 4.91
C GLU A 248 26.65 -9.47 4.57
N GLU A 249 25.80 -9.07 3.65
CA GLU A 249 24.68 -9.89 3.18
C GLU A 249 25.03 -10.54 1.85
N GLN A 250 24.83 -11.85 1.77
CA GLN A 250 25.02 -12.63 0.54
C GLN A 250 23.84 -13.58 0.36
N ASP A 251 23.41 -13.74 -0.88
CA ASP A 251 22.41 -14.73 -1.23
C ASP A 251 22.64 -15.29 -2.63
N GLU A 252 22.07 -16.46 -2.85
CA GLU A 252 22.01 -17.10 -4.15
C GLU A 252 20.56 -17.17 -4.62
N GLY A 253 20.39 -17.26 -5.94
CA GLY A 253 19.07 -17.30 -6.52
C GLY A 253 19.10 -17.80 -7.94
N ARG A 254 17.96 -17.67 -8.59
CA ARG A 254 17.83 -17.94 -10.03
C ARG A 254 17.09 -16.82 -10.72
N GLY A 255 17.47 -16.58 -11.99
CA GLY A 255 16.79 -15.62 -12.85
C GLY A 255 16.35 -16.28 -14.16
N TRP A 256 15.26 -15.81 -14.71
CA TRP A 256 14.71 -16.25 -15.99
C TRP A 256 13.95 -15.09 -16.68
N VAL A 257 13.65 -15.24 -17.96
CA VAL A 257 12.91 -14.26 -18.74
C VAL A 257 11.47 -14.71 -18.94
N GLU A 258 10.50 -13.81 -18.75
CA GLU A 258 9.11 -13.97 -19.13
C GLU A 258 8.68 -12.75 -20.00
N GLY A 259 8.60 -12.91 -21.32
CA GLY A 259 8.30 -11.81 -22.22
C GLY A 259 9.41 -10.76 -22.24
N ALA A 260 9.09 -9.53 -21.84
CA ALA A 260 10.02 -8.41 -21.68
C ALA A 260 10.52 -8.23 -20.23
N LEU A 261 10.23 -9.18 -19.36
CA LEU A 261 10.56 -9.09 -17.95
C LEU A 261 11.68 -10.04 -17.58
N TRP A 262 12.67 -9.55 -16.83
CA TRP A 262 13.60 -10.38 -16.10
C TRP A 262 12.99 -10.74 -14.74
N CYS A 263 12.81 -12.02 -14.49
CA CYS A 263 12.26 -12.57 -13.25
C CYS A 263 13.39 -13.13 -12.39
N ARG A 264 13.32 -12.93 -11.10
CA ARG A 264 14.32 -13.47 -10.16
C ARG A 264 13.68 -14.05 -8.90
N LEU A 265 14.32 -15.04 -8.34
CA LEU A 265 13.98 -15.64 -7.06
C LEU A 265 15.26 -15.73 -6.21
N TRP A 266 15.27 -15.07 -5.07
CA TRP A 266 16.30 -15.19 -4.05
C TRP A 266 15.94 -16.29 -3.05
N TYR A 267 16.92 -17.05 -2.55
CA TYR A 267 16.65 -18.16 -1.63
C TYR A 267 16.49 -17.69 -0.18
N ALA A 268 17.19 -16.66 0.23
CA ALA A 268 17.13 -16.11 1.59
C ALA A 268 16.67 -14.63 1.61
N TRP A 269 17.13 -13.80 0.68
CA TRP A 269 16.69 -12.40 0.59
C TRP A 269 15.20 -12.31 0.30
N ALA A 270 14.57 -11.29 0.90
CA ALA A 270 13.15 -11.08 0.79
C ALA A 270 12.31 -12.31 1.22
N PHE A 271 12.80 -13.12 2.17
CA PHE A 271 12.12 -14.33 2.67
C PHE A 271 11.77 -15.34 1.58
N GLY A 272 12.58 -15.45 0.55
CA GLY A 272 12.35 -16.35 -0.58
C GLY A 272 11.21 -15.90 -1.52
N VAL A 273 10.81 -14.66 -1.45
CA VAL A 273 9.78 -14.11 -2.36
C VAL A 273 10.42 -13.77 -3.70
N GLY A 274 9.88 -14.35 -4.77
CA GLY A 274 10.27 -14.03 -6.15
C GLY A 274 9.83 -12.61 -6.54
N GLY A 275 10.66 -11.93 -7.32
CA GLY A 275 10.34 -10.66 -7.97
C GLY A 275 10.42 -10.80 -9.49
N ARG A 276 9.64 -9.97 -10.21
CA ARG A 276 9.74 -9.76 -11.66
C ARG A 276 10.25 -8.35 -11.90
N GLU A 277 11.21 -8.19 -12.75
CA GLU A 277 11.80 -6.89 -13.16
C GLU A 277 11.78 -6.73 -14.67
#